data_03b312dae0bbd4b9790a4e6435b37dfe
#
_entry.id   03b312dae0bbd4b9790a4e6435b37dfe
#
_cell.length_a   1.000
_cell.length_b   1.000
_cell.length_c   1.000
_cell.angle_alpha   90.00
_cell.angle_beta   90.00
_cell.angle_gamma   90.00
#
_symmetry.space_group_name_H-M   'P 1'
#
loop_
_entity.id
_entity.type
_entity.pdbx_description
1 polymer ?
#
loop_
_entity_poly.entity_id
_entity_poly.type
_entity_poly.pdbx_seq_one_letter_code
_entity_poly.pdbx_strand_id
1 'polypeptide(L)'
;MEWDSNSDLSADDDDEGFLLNDGGPLPFPVENLFQTAPCGFVVTDSLEPDHPIIYVNTVFEMVTGYRAEEVLGRNCRFLQCRGPFAKRRHPLVDSSVVSEIRRCLEDGTEFQGELLNFRKDGTPLMNKLRLTPIYGDDETVTHVIGIQFFTEADIDLGPVTSSTTKELAKSSDKFRSGLSSFRFTSVGERNICRGVCGILQLSDEVISLKILSRLTPRDIASVGSVCRRFYELTKNEDLWRMVCQNAWGSETTRVLETVPGAKTLGWGRLARELTTLEDAAWRKLTVGGSVEPSRCNFSACAVGNRVVLFGGEGVNMQPMNDTFVLDLNSSKPEWQHVQVSSPPPGRWGHTLSCVNGSHLVVFGGCGRQGLLNDVFVLDLDANPPTWREISGLAPPLPRSWHSSCTLDGTKLIVSGGCADSGVLLSDTFLLDLSMEKPIWREIPVTWTPPSRLGHTLSVYGGRKILMFGGLAKSGPLRFRSSDVFTMDLSEEEPCWRCVAGSGVPGAGNPGGVAPPPRLDHVAVSLPGGRILIFGGSVAGLHSASQLYLLDPTEEKPTWRILKVPGRPPRFAWGHSTCVVGGTRAIVLGGQTGEEWMLSELHELSLASSLI
;
A
#
# COMPACT_ATOMS: atom_id res chain seq x y z
N MET A 1 -18.57 -26.32 4.97
CA MET A 1 -18.05 -26.10 3.61
C MET A 1 -16.57 -26.12 3.75
N GLU A 2 -15.97 -27.22 3.36
CA GLU A 2 -14.51 -27.35 3.36
C GLU A 2 -13.98 -26.41 2.28
N TRP A 3 -13.23 -25.42 2.69
CA TRP A 3 -12.40 -24.65 1.80
C TRP A 3 -11.20 -25.51 1.47
N ASP A 4 -11.24 -26.13 0.30
CA ASP A 4 -10.09 -26.76 -0.27
C ASP A 4 -9.09 -25.66 -0.61
N SER A 5 -8.14 -25.46 0.30
CA SER A 5 -7.08 -24.43 0.17
C SER A 5 -6.15 -24.70 -1.03
N ASN A 6 -6.35 -25.81 -1.71
CA ASN A 6 -5.55 -26.24 -2.86
C ASN A 6 -6.25 -26.07 -4.21
N SER A 7 -7.60 -25.94 -4.27
CA SER A 7 -8.27 -25.93 -5.57
C SER A 7 -8.38 -24.55 -6.22
N ASP A 8 -8.35 -23.48 -5.42
CA ASP A 8 -8.49 -22.12 -5.96
C ASP A 8 -7.18 -21.33 -6.06
N LEU A 9 -6.05 -21.92 -5.62
CA LEU A 9 -4.73 -21.29 -5.64
C LEU A 9 -3.67 -22.10 -6.40
N SER A 10 -4.02 -23.24 -7.00
CA SER A 10 -3.10 -24.01 -7.84
C SER A 10 -2.78 -23.21 -9.11
N ALA A 11 -1.48 -23.10 -9.38
CA ALA A 11 -0.93 -22.38 -10.53
C ALA A 11 -1.25 -23.06 -11.89
N ASP A 12 -2.08 -24.09 -11.90
CA ASP A 12 -2.44 -24.87 -13.07
C ASP A 12 -3.86 -24.61 -13.61
N ASP A 13 -4.57 -23.64 -13.02
CA ASP A 13 -5.71 -23.09 -13.75
C ASP A 13 -5.14 -22.23 -14.87
N ASP A 14 -5.07 -22.81 -16.05
CA ASP A 14 -5.16 -22.10 -17.30
C ASP A 14 -6.36 -21.15 -17.14
N ASP A 15 -6.08 -19.92 -16.64
CA ASP A 15 -7.00 -18.81 -16.68
C ASP A 15 -7.23 -18.45 -18.15
N GLU A 16 -7.85 -19.37 -18.88
CA GLU A 16 -8.52 -19.07 -20.12
C GLU A 16 -9.67 -18.13 -19.76
N GLY A 17 -9.36 -16.85 -19.88
CA GLY A 17 -10.27 -15.76 -20.14
C GLY A 17 -11.69 -15.85 -19.61
N PHE A 18 -11.89 -15.74 -18.29
CA PHE A 18 -13.22 -15.56 -17.71
C PHE A 18 -13.69 -14.10 -17.83
N LEU A 19 -13.68 -13.56 -19.04
CA LEU A 19 -14.27 -12.24 -19.28
C LEU A 19 -15.68 -12.33 -19.87
N LEU A 20 -16.11 -13.50 -20.34
CA LEU A 20 -17.35 -13.61 -21.09
C LEU A 20 -18.03 -14.94 -20.82
N ASN A 21 -19.27 -14.92 -20.40
CA ASN A 21 -20.15 -16.05 -20.57
C ASN A 21 -20.31 -16.34 -22.07
N ASP A 22 -19.87 -17.54 -22.51
CA ASP A 22 -20.13 -18.17 -23.79
C ASP A 22 -19.57 -17.53 -25.08
N GLY A 23 -18.71 -16.52 -25.00
CA GLY A 23 -17.93 -16.04 -26.13
C GLY A 23 -16.48 -16.51 -26.02
N GLY A 24 -15.91 -17.06 -27.08
CA GLY A 24 -14.55 -17.57 -27.10
C GLY A 24 -13.50 -16.58 -26.57
N PRO A 25 -12.29 -17.04 -26.20
CA PRO A 25 -11.26 -16.20 -25.61
C PRO A 25 -10.93 -15.02 -26.53
N LEU A 26 -10.82 -13.82 -25.96
CA LEU A 26 -10.36 -12.66 -26.70
C LEU A 26 -8.97 -12.96 -27.31
N PRO A 27 -8.70 -12.53 -28.56
CA PRO A 27 -7.50 -12.94 -29.31
C PRO A 27 -6.17 -12.39 -28.78
N PHE A 28 -6.17 -11.82 -27.56
CA PHE A 28 -4.96 -11.30 -26.88
C PHE A 28 -5.18 -11.29 -25.34
N PRO A 29 -4.11 -11.41 -24.54
CA PRO A 29 -4.21 -11.42 -23.09
C PRO A 29 -4.64 -10.04 -22.57
N VAL A 30 -5.93 -9.89 -22.39
CA VAL A 30 -6.60 -8.63 -22.05
C VAL A 30 -6.28 -8.22 -20.61
N GLU A 31 -6.05 -9.16 -19.71
CA GLU A 31 -5.80 -8.90 -18.29
C GLU A 31 -4.60 -7.98 -18.03
N ASN A 32 -3.50 -8.17 -18.73
CA ASN A 32 -2.32 -7.32 -18.57
C ASN A 32 -2.53 -5.91 -19.14
N LEU A 33 -3.38 -5.77 -20.14
CA LEU A 33 -3.67 -4.48 -20.78
C LEU A 33 -4.61 -3.64 -19.90
N PHE A 34 -5.56 -4.25 -19.25
CA PHE A 34 -6.58 -3.58 -18.44
C PHE A 34 -6.05 -3.15 -17.07
N GLN A 35 -5.17 -3.91 -16.47
CA GLN A 35 -4.62 -3.63 -15.14
C GLN A 35 -3.53 -2.55 -15.15
N THR A 36 -2.83 -2.36 -16.28
CA THR A 36 -1.69 -1.44 -16.39
C THR A 36 -1.99 -0.14 -17.14
N ALA A 37 -3.21 0.03 -17.66
CA ALA A 37 -3.58 1.21 -18.40
C ALA A 37 -3.60 2.46 -17.49
N PRO A 38 -2.86 3.54 -17.81
CA PRO A 38 -2.84 4.77 -17.02
C PRO A 38 -4.11 5.63 -17.20
N CYS A 39 -5.20 5.03 -17.56
CA CYS A 39 -6.46 5.66 -17.94
C CYS A 39 -7.65 4.86 -17.44
N GLY A 40 -8.80 5.47 -17.36
CA GLY A 40 -10.06 4.78 -17.15
C GLY A 40 -10.32 3.82 -18.30
N PHE A 41 -10.63 2.58 -17.99
CA PHE A 41 -10.84 1.53 -18.97
C PHE A 41 -12.20 0.87 -18.71
N VAL A 42 -12.99 0.75 -19.77
CA VAL A 42 -14.34 0.19 -19.73
C VAL A 42 -14.51 -0.77 -20.90
N VAL A 43 -15.14 -1.90 -20.66
CA VAL A 43 -15.62 -2.81 -21.72
C VAL A 43 -17.14 -2.91 -21.63
N THR A 44 -17.79 -2.81 -22.78
CA THR A 44 -19.24 -3.00 -22.89
C THR A 44 -19.56 -4.16 -23.82
N ASP A 45 -20.63 -4.86 -23.51
CA ASP A 45 -21.20 -5.90 -24.36
C ASP A 45 -22.07 -5.25 -25.43
N SER A 46 -21.72 -5.44 -26.71
CA SER A 46 -22.49 -4.90 -27.84
C SER A 46 -23.58 -5.83 -28.36
N LEU A 47 -23.58 -7.08 -27.93
CA LEU A 47 -24.63 -8.04 -28.25
C LEU A 47 -25.88 -7.82 -27.40
N GLU A 48 -25.72 -7.24 -26.22
CA GLU A 48 -26.82 -6.92 -25.33
C GLU A 48 -27.41 -5.51 -25.60
N PRO A 49 -28.73 -5.35 -25.51
CA PRO A 49 -29.39 -4.07 -25.65
C PRO A 49 -28.78 -3.02 -24.71
N ASP A 50 -28.56 -1.83 -25.25
CA ASP A 50 -28.07 -0.67 -24.49
C ASP A 50 -26.57 -0.71 -24.12
N HIS A 51 -25.77 -1.64 -24.68
CA HIS A 51 -24.33 -1.77 -24.46
C HIS A 51 -23.95 -1.68 -22.99
N PRO A 52 -24.36 -2.64 -22.15
CA PRO A 52 -24.05 -2.63 -20.73
C PRO A 52 -22.56 -2.79 -20.48
N ILE A 53 -22.08 -2.13 -19.44
CA ILE A 53 -20.71 -2.29 -18.95
C ILE A 53 -20.56 -3.69 -18.36
N ILE A 54 -19.56 -4.43 -18.82
CA ILE A 54 -19.16 -5.73 -18.29
C ILE A 54 -17.85 -5.69 -17.52
N TYR A 55 -17.04 -4.63 -17.73
CA TYR A 55 -15.80 -4.44 -17.02
C TYR A 55 -15.45 -2.96 -16.87
N VAL A 56 -14.87 -2.59 -15.72
CA VAL A 56 -14.17 -1.31 -15.48
C VAL A 56 -12.90 -1.56 -14.69
N ASN A 57 -11.85 -0.77 -14.93
CA ASN A 57 -10.63 -0.87 -14.14
C ASN A 57 -10.68 0.06 -12.91
N THR A 58 -9.73 -0.14 -12.00
CA THR A 58 -9.61 0.65 -10.76
C THR A 58 -9.48 2.16 -11.00
N VAL A 59 -8.83 2.58 -12.11
CA VAL A 59 -8.69 4.00 -12.46
C VAL A 59 -10.04 4.63 -12.74
N PHE A 60 -10.91 3.92 -13.47
CA PHE A 60 -12.27 4.36 -13.71
C PHE A 60 -13.02 4.58 -12.38
N GLU A 61 -12.93 3.60 -11.45
CA GLU A 61 -13.60 3.70 -10.15
C GLU A 61 -13.08 4.90 -9.33
N MET A 62 -11.76 5.06 -9.26
CA MET A 62 -11.12 6.14 -8.50
C MET A 62 -11.48 7.52 -9.03
N VAL A 63 -11.43 7.69 -10.35
CA VAL A 63 -11.63 9.02 -10.95
C VAL A 63 -13.11 9.38 -10.97
N THR A 64 -13.99 8.42 -11.23
CA THR A 64 -15.43 8.69 -11.31
C THR A 64 -16.14 8.63 -9.96
N GLY A 65 -15.53 7.96 -8.96
CA GLY A 65 -16.13 7.71 -7.64
C GLY A 65 -17.20 6.62 -7.62
N TYR A 66 -17.48 5.99 -8.76
CA TYR A 66 -18.41 4.86 -8.84
C TYR A 66 -17.66 3.54 -8.69
N ARG A 67 -18.22 2.59 -7.95
CA ARG A 67 -17.72 1.23 -7.82
C ARG A 67 -18.10 0.38 -9.02
N ALA A 68 -17.31 -0.66 -9.32
CA ALA A 68 -17.63 -1.62 -10.35
C ALA A 68 -19.04 -2.22 -10.16
N GLU A 69 -19.39 -2.60 -8.93
CA GLU A 69 -20.69 -3.18 -8.59
C GLU A 69 -21.88 -2.22 -8.87
N GLU A 70 -21.64 -0.91 -8.88
CA GLU A 70 -22.66 0.11 -9.14
C GLU A 70 -22.87 0.39 -10.62
N VAL A 71 -21.89 0.02 -11.46
CA VAL A 71 -21.89 0.39 -12.88
C VAL A 71 -22.01 -0.79 -13.83
N LEU A 72 -21.66 -2.00 -13.40
CA LEU A 72 -21.85 -3.21 -14.18
C LEU A 72 -23.34 -3.39 -14.56
N GLY A 73 -23.60 -3.76 -15.81
CA GLY A 73 -24.94 -3.84 -16.37
C GLY A 73 -25.57 -2.51 -16.77
N ARG A 74 -24.88 -1.37 -16.57
CA ARG A 74 -25.37 -0.04 -16.97
C ARG A 74 -24.66 0.46 -18.22
N ASN A 75 -25.32 1.35 -18.95
CA ASN A 75 -24.67 2.08 -20.05
C ASN A 75 -23.87 3.27 -19.50
N CYS A 76 -22.68 3.53 -20.04
CA CYS A 76 -21.77 4.62 -19.64
C CYS A 76 -22.39 6.04 -19.65
N ARG A 77 -23.55 6.24 -20.29
CA ARG A 77 -24.21 7.55 -20.33
C ARG A 77 -24.63 8.09 -18.93
N PHE A 78 -24.61 7.28 -17.88
CA PHE A 78 -24.83 7.79 -16.52
C PHE A 78 -23.79 8.83 -16.10
N LEU A 79 -22.56 8.76 -16.63
CA LEU A 79 -21.53 9.78 -16.41
C LEU A 79 -21.87 11.16 -17.00
N GLN A 80 -22.87 11.24 -17.89
CA GLN A 80 -23.38 12.50 -18.46
C GLN A 80 -24.43 13.18 -17.55
N CYS A 81 -24.76 12.55 -16.44
CA CYS A 81 -25.73 13.03 -15.47
C CYS A 81 -24.98 13.54 -14.23
N ARG A 82 -25.38 14.72 -13.70
CA ARG A 82 -24.74 15.31 -12.54
C ARG A 82 -25.20 14.64 -11.25
N GLY A 83 -24.44 13.60 -10.82
CA GLY A 83 -24.68 12.82 -9.62
C GLY A 83 -25.57 11.58 -9.84
N PRO A 84 -25.59 10.65 -8.86
CA PRO A 84 -26.16 9.31 -9.01
C PRO A 84 -27.71 9.30 -9.11
N PHE A 85 -28.37 10.36 -8.65
CA PHE A 85 -29.84 10.48 -8.66
C PHE A 85 -30.40 11.26 -9.85
N ALA A 86 -29.52 11.85 -10.68
CA ALA A 86 -29.95 12.59 -11.85
C ALA A 86 -30.42 11.63 -12.96
N LYS A 87 -31.65 11.82 -13.44
CA LYS A 87 -32.26 10.99 -14.49
C LYS A 87 -32.09 11.54 -15.89
N ARG A 88 -31.51 12.74 -16.04
CA ARG A 88 -31.36 13.42 -17.33
C ARG A 88 -29.93 13.87 -17.51
N ARG A 89 -29.48 13.83 -18.77
CA ARG A 89 -28.21 14.40 -19.19
C ARG A 89 -28.14 15.88 -18.79
N HIS A 90 -26.96 16.30 -18.32
CA HIS A 90 -26.74 17.69 -17.98
C HIS A 90 -26.73 18.58 -19.24
N PRO A 91 -27.36 19.77 -19.22
CA PRO A 91 -27.45 20.64 -20.41
C PRO A 91 -26.12 21.06 -21.02
N LEU A 92 -25.03 21.11 -20.25
CA LEU A 92 -23.69 21.46 -20.74
C LEU A 92 -22.99 20.31 -21.47
N VAL A 93 -23.53 19.10 -21.45
CA VAL A 93 -22.97 17.98 -22.24
C VAL A 93 -23.33 18.18 -23.70
N ASP A 94 -22.30 18.25 -24.55
CA ASP A 94 -22.48 18.49 -25.97
C ASP A 94 -23.28 17.37 -26.65
N SER A 95 -24.44 17.73 -27.17
CA SER A 95 -25.36 16.79 -27.81
C SER A 95 -24.84 16.33 -29.20
N SER A 96 -23.98 17.11 -29.85
CA SER A 96 -23.39 16.74 -31.14
C SER A 96 -22.39 15.60 -30.97
N VAL A 97 -21.53 15.69 -29.96
CA VAL A 97 -20.56 14.62 -29.57
C VAL A 97 -21.29 13.34 -29.19
N VAL A 98 -22.39 13.46 -28.42
CA VAL A 98 -23.17 12.27 -28.03
C VAL A 98 -23.86 11.62 -29.24
N SER A 99 -24.32 12.43 -30.22
CA SER A 99 -24.92 11.90 -31.46
C SER A 99 -23.86 11.21 -32.32
N GLU A 100 -22.65 11.73 -32.34
CA GLU A 100 -21.53 11.10 -33.03
C GLU A 100 -21.11 9.77 -32.37
N ILE A 101 -21.00 9.73 -31.06
CA ILE A 101 -20.76 8.46 -30.30
C ILE A 101 -21.80 7.42 -30.71
N ARG A 102 -23.09 7.78 -30.69
CA ARG A 102 -24.18 6.86 -31.06
C ARG A 102 -24.03 6.34 -32.49
N ARG A 103 -23.75 7.23 -33.45
CA ARG A 103 -23.53 6.84 -34.83
C ARG A 103 -22.34 5.87 -34.95
N CYS A 104 -21.20 6.18 -34.34
CA CYS A 104 -20.03 5.30 -34.39
C CYS A 104 -20.32 3.90 -33.79
N LEU A 105 -21.08 3.83 -32.70
CA LEU A 105 -21.50 2.57 -32.12
C LEU A 105 -22.46 1.78 -33.04
N GLU A 106 -23.41 2.46 -33.70
CA GLU A 106 -24.34 1.86 -34.67
C GLU A 106 -23.62 1.37 -35.93
N ASP A 107 -22.64 2.18 -36.42
CA ASP A 107 -21.85 1.86 -37.61
C ASP A 107 -20.68 0.90 -37.35
N GLY A 108 -20.44 0.50 -36.07
CA GLY A 108 -19.30 -0.31 -35.68
C GLY A 108 -17.95 0.39 -35.86
N THR A 109 -17.88 1.71 -35.91
CA THR A 109 -16.64 2.47 -36.19
C THR A 109 -16.01 3.03 -34.91
N GLU A 110 -14.71 3.35 -34.97
CA GLU A 110 -14.02 3.99 -33.83
C GLU A 110 -14.55 5.43 -33.63
N PHE A 111 -14.62 5.81 -32.35
CA PHE A 111 -14.86 7.20 -31.95
C PHE A 111 -13.67 7.74 -31.17
N GLN A 112 -13.32 8.99 -31.37
CA GLN A 112 -12.37 9.73 -30.54
C GLN A 112 -12.83 11.18 -30.38
N GLY A 113 -13.00 11.63 -29.13
CA GLY A 113 -13.48 12.98 -28.84
C GLY A 113 -13.40 13.33 -27.36
N GLU A 114 -13.85 14.54 -27.03
CA GLU A 114 -13.92 15.01 -25.63
C GLU A 114 -15.39 15.22 -25.23
N LEU A 115 -15.71 14.79 -24.00
CA LEU A 115 -17.08 14.84 -23.49
C LEU A 115 -17.08 15.28 -22.03
N LEU A 116 -17.97 16.20 -21.66
CA LEU A 116 -18.21 16.55 -20.27
C LEU A 116 -18.90 15.39 -19.54
N ASN A 117 -18.31 14.92 -18.46
CA ASN A 117 -18.81 13.91 -17.57
C ASN A 117 -18.89 14.43 -16.13
N PHE A 118 -19.44 13.64 -15.23
CA PHE A 118 -19.59 13.99 -13.82
C PHE A 118 -19.20 12.80 -12.93
N ARG A 119 -18.48 13.12 -11.87
CA ARG A 119 -18.24 12.16 -10.77
C ARG A 119 -19.54 11.84 -10.05
N LYS A 120 -19.50 10.82 -9.23
CA LYS A 120 -20.62 10.41 -8.38
C LYS A 120 -21.10 11.53 -7.45
N ASP A 121 -20.19 12.37 -6.96
CA ASP A 121 -20.49 13.54 -6.14
C ASP A 121 -21.02 14.75 -6.92
N GLY A 122 -21.09 14.66 -8.25
CA GLY A 122 -21.53 15.72 -9.14
C GLY A 122 -20.45 16.71 -9.58
N THR A 123 -19.18 16.45 -9.26
CA THR A 123 -18.04 17.23 -9.73
C THR A 123 -17.85 17.03 -11.24
N PRO A 124 -17.68 18.10 -12.04
CA PRO A 124 -17.49 17.98 -13.48
C PRO A 124 -16.10 17.46 -13.84
N LEU A 125 -16.05 16.60 -14.86
CA LEU A 125 -14.83 16.03 -15.45
C LEU A 125 -14.85 16.21 -16.97
N MET A 126 -13.75 16.60 -17.56
CA MET A 126 -13.55 16.49 -19.00
C MET A 126 -12.98 15.11 -19.32
N ASN A 127 -13.68 14.33 -20.13
CA ASN A 127 -13.31 12.98 -20.54
C ASN A 127 -12.85 12.97 -21.99
N LYS A 128 -11.55 12.71 -22.24
CA LYS A 128 -11.04 12.36 -23.55
C LYS A 128 -11.29 10.88 -23.78
N LEU A 129 -12.27 10.59 -24.60
CA LEU A 129 -12.81 9.27 -24.82
C LEU A 129 -12.39 8.72 -26.18
N ARG A 130 -11.86 7.50 -26.19
CA ARG A 130 -11.71 6.69 -27.40
C ARG A 130 -12.52 5.42 -27.24
N LEU A 131 -13.38 5.12 -28.19
CA LEU A 131 -14.16 3.88 -28.29
C LEU A 131 -13.64 3.06 -29.47
N THR A 132 -13.28 1.82 -29.21
CA THR A 132 -12.77 0.89 -30.22
C THR A 132 -13.64 -0.36 -30.23
N PRO A 133 -14.35 -0.66 -31.33
CA PRO A 133 -15.14 -1.87 -31.46
C PRO A 133 -14.25 -3.10 -31.61
N ILE A 134 -14.68 -4.23 -31.03
CA ILE A 134 -14.09 -5.55 -31.17
C ILE A 134 -15.06 -6.42 -31.95
N TYR A 135 -14.57 -7.04 -33.01
CA TYR A 135 -15.34 -7.87 -33.91
C TYR A 135 -15.18 -9.35 -33.56
N GLY A 136 -16.26 -10.09 -33.64
CA GLY A 136 -16.26 -11.53 -33.61
C GLY A 136 -15.88 -12.14 -34.98
N ASP A 137 -15.86 -13.47 -35.04
CA ASP A 137 -15.50 -14.22 -36.25
C ASP A 137 -16.46 -14.01 -37.44
N ASP A 138 -17.67 -13.54 -37.15
CA ASP A 138 -18.74 -13.25 -38.11
C ASP A 138 -18.81 -11.77 -38.56
N GLU A 139 -17.75 -10.99 -38.28
CA GLU A 139 -17.67 -9.55 -38.52
C GLU A 139 -18.71 -8.71 -37.75
N THR A 140 -19.41 -9.28 -36.79
CA THR A 140 -20.28 -8.51 -35.89
C THR A 140 -19.47 -7.89 -34.74
N VAL A 141 -19.87 -6.69 -34.30
CA VAL A 141 -19.25 -6.06 -33.11
C VAL A 141 -19.77 -6.76 -31.87
N THR A 142 -18.90 -7.48 -31.19
CA THR A 142 -19.23 -8.20 -29.95
C THR A 142 -19.05 -7.32 -28.71
N HIS A 143 -18.01 -6.49 -28.69
CA HIS A 143 -17.69 -5.62 -27.54
C HIS A 143 -17.22 -4.25 -28.01
N VAL A 144 -17.28 -3.26 -27.11
CA VAL A 144 -16.62 -1.97 -27.32
C VAL A 144 -15.70 -1.68 -26.12
N ILE A 145 -14.46 -1.37 -26.44
CA ILE A 145 -13.47 -0.90 -25.48
C ILE A 145 -13.50 0.62 -25.41
N GLY A 146 -13.71 1.17 -24.20
CA GLY A 146 -13.64 2.59 -23.92
C GLY A 146 -12.38 2.94 -23.14
N ILE A 147 -11.49 3.73 -23.74
CA ILE A 147 -10.31 4.32 -23.10
C ILE A 147 -10.65 5.75 -22.73
N GLN A 148 -10.47 6.12 -21.46
CA GLN A 148 -10.94 7.38 -20.91
C GLN A 148 -9.82 8.09 -20.13
N PHE A 149 -9.48 9.30 -20.57
CA PHE A 149 -8.57 10.18 -19.86
C PHE A 149 -9.36 11.32 -19.25
N PHE A 150 -9.45 11.34 -17.93
CA PHE A 150 -10.21 12.34 -17.20
C PHE A 150 -9.30 13.48 -16.74
N THR A 151 -9.74 14.70 -16.95
CA THR A 151 -9.14 15.92 -16.41
C THR A 151 -10.20 16.71 -15.65
N GLU A 152 -9.79 17.54 -14.71
CA GLU A 152 -10.73 18.44 -14.04
C GLU A 152 -11.29 19.43 -15.05
N ALA A 153 -12.62 19.62 -15.02
CA ALA A 153 -13.27 20.63 -15.82
C ALA A 153 -13.38 21.92 -14.97
N ASP A 154 -12.79 23.01 -15.47
CA ASP A 154 -12.86 24.33 -14.83
C ASP A 154 -14.25 24.98 -15.08
N ILE A 155 -15.29 24.36 -14.49
CA ILE A 155 -16.70 24.80 -14.62
C ILE A 155 -17.28 24.90 -13.21
N ASP A 156 -17.52 26.13 -12.74
CA ASP A 156 -18.23 26.35 -11.48
C ASP A 156 -19.74 26.15 -11.67
N LEU A 157 -20.23 25.02 -11.17
CA LEU A 157 -21.64 24.63 -11.24
C LEU A 157 -22.39 24.84 -9.91
N GLY A 158 -21.71 25.36 -8.87
CA GLY A 158 -22.26 25.46 -7.53
C GLY A 158 -22.60 24.08 -6.90
N PRO A 159 -22.98 24.03 -5.63
CA PRO A 159 -23.27 22.76 -4.93
C PRO A 159 -24.48 22.04 -5.53
N VAL A 160 -24.44 20.70 -5.51
CA VAL A 160 -25.56 19.84 -5.90
C VAL A 160 -26.63 19.94 -4.81
N THR A 161 -27.67 20.76 -5.04
CA THR A 161 -28.82 20.81 -4.12
C THR A 161 -29.76 19.64 -4.41
N SER A 162 -29.89 18.71 -3.46
CA SER A 162 -31.03 17.78 -3.44
C SER A 162 -32.30 18.61 -3.26
N SER A 163 -33.17 18.56 -4.25
CA SER A 163 -34.45 19.27 -4.25
C SER A 163 -35.41 18.68 -3.20
N THR A 164 -35.35 19.18 -1.98
CA THR A 164 -36.47 19.21 -1.02
C THR A 164 -36.12 20.26 0.04
N THR A 165 -36.43 21.47 -0.22
CA THR A 165 -37.08 22.45 0.68
C THR A 165 -37.06 23.82 0.00
N LYS A 166 -38.24 24.30 -0.31
CA LYS A 166 -38.48 25.69 -0.69
C LYS A 166 -38.44 26.55 0.58
N GLU A 167 -37.92 27.74 0.39
CA GLU A 167 -38.27 29.02 1.00
C GLU A 167 -37.30 29.67 2.00
N LEU A 168 -37.05 30.92 1.67
CA LEU A 168 -36.68 32.10 2.49
C LEU A 168 -35.22 32.26 2.93
N ALA A 169 -34.47 33.15 2.31
CA ALA A 169 -34.44 34.55 2.70
C ALA A 169 -33.49 35.39 1.82
N LYS A 170 -33.94 36.55 1.57
CA LYS A 170 -33.29 37.66 0.85
C LYS A 170 -32.15 38.31 1.66
N SER A 171 -31.24 38.95 0.86
CA SER A 171 -30.41 40.09 1.22
C SER A 171 -29.16 39.81 2.07
N SER A 172 -27.99 40.24 1.74
CA SER A 172 -27.54 41.57 1.37
C SER A 172 -26.10 41.54 0.84
N ASP A 173 -25.93 42.29 -0.16
CA ASP A 173 -24.83 43.10 -0.65
C ASP A 173 -23.54 43.30 0.18
N LYS A 174 -22.47 43.36 -0.63
CA LYS A 174 -21.23 44.12 -0.47
C LYS A 174 -20.11 43.58 0.41
N PHE A 175 -19.06 43.10 -0.24
CA PHE A 175 -17.80 43.85 -0.22
C PHE A 175 -16.90 43.46 -1.40
N ARG A 176 -16.64 44.49 -2.18
CA ARG A 176 -15.69 44.54 -3.27
C ARG A 176 -14.33 45.00 -2.73
N SER A 177 -13.31 44.53 -3.42
CA SER A 177 -12.03 45.22 -3.61
C SER A 177 -10.81 44.63 -2.90
N GLY A 178 -9.79 44.36 -3.72
CA GLY A 178 -8.40 44.34 -3.31
C GLY A 178 -7.46 43.49 -4.16
N LEU A 179 -7.60 43.47 -5.50
CA LEU A 179 -6.50 43.08 -6.37
C LEU A 179 -5.50 44.21 -6.50
N SER A 180 -4.30 44.07 -6.00
CA SER A 180 -3.18 44.89 -6.44
C SER A 180 -2.08 44.04 -7.05
N SER A 181 -2.02 44.15 -8.36
CA SER A 181 -0.94 43.67 -9.21
C SER A 181 0.36 44.43 -8.85
N PHE A 182 1.41 43.69 -8.57
CA PHE A 182 2.76 44.27 -8.59
C PHE A 182 3.38 44.06 -9.97
N ARG A 183 3.45 45.18 -10.72
CA ARG A 183 4.28 45.33 -11.89
C ARG A 183 5.74 45.50 -11.46
N PHE A 184 6.61 44.71 -12.05
CA PHE A 184 8.04 44.97 -12.07
C PHE A 184 8.32 46.16 -12.98
N THR A 185 8.84 47.26 -12.42
CA THR A 185 9.52 48.30 -13.17
C THR A 185 11.02 48.20 -12.90
N SER A 186 11.76 48.00 -13.96
CA SER A 186 13.21 48.13 -13.99
C SER A 186 13.62 49.61 -13.91
N VAL A 187 14.42 50.00 -12.92
CA VAL A 187 15.35 51.16 -13.04
C VAL A 187 16.47 51.02 -11.99
N GLY A 188 17.70 51.16 -12.43
CA GLY A 188 18.76 51.78 -11.65
C GLY A 188 19.88 50.88 -11.18
N GLU A 189 20.94 50.97 -11.91
CA GLU A 189 22.28 50.54 -11.57
C GLU A 189 22.83 51.08 -10.23
N ARG A 190 23.73 50.24 -9.70
CA ARG A 190 24.81 50.59 -8.77
C ARG A 190 24.49 50.72 -7.28
N ASN A 191 24.71 49.58 -6.61
CA ASN A 191 25.70 49.52 -5.54
C ASN A 191 26.02 48.08 -5.24
N ILE A 192 27.20 47.63 -5.67
CA ILE A 192 27.79 46.34 -5.29
C ILE A 192 28.19 46.48 -3.80
N CYS A 193 27.24 46.28 -2.91
CA CYS A 193 27.55 45.83 -1.58
C CYS A 193 28.00 44.37 -1.72
N ARG A 194 29.27 44.11 -1.56
CA ARG A 194 29.84 42.81 -1.23
C ARG A 194 29.21 42.33 0.09
N GLY A 195 27.94 41.97 0.09
CA GLY A 195 27.29 41.20 1.12
C GLY A 195 27.71 39.75 0.94
N VAL A 196 28.73 39.35 1.65
CA VAL A 196 29.07 37.92 1.81
C VAL A 196 27.78 37.21 2.29
N CYS A 197 27.35 36.23 1.55
CA CYS A 197 26.09 35.51 1.72
C CYS A 197 25.91 35.08 3.17
N GLY A 198 24.80 35.49 3.80
CA GLY A 198 24.57 35.43 5.24
C GLY A 198 24.75 34.09 5.96
N ILE A 199 24.65 32.95 5.27
CA ILE A 199 24.80 31.62 5.91
C ILE A 199 26.22 31.37 6.41
N LEU A 200 27.25 31.89 5.73
CA LEU A 200 28.64 31.71 6.14
C LEU A 200 29.06 32.62 7.31
N GLN A 201 28.23 33.59 7.67
CA GLN A 201 28.43 34.45 8.83
C GLN A 201 27.81 33.88 10.11
N LEU A 202 26.94 32.86 9.98
CA LEU A 202 26.34 32.22 11.13
C LEU A 202 27.38 31.36 11.87
N SER A 203 27.18 31.19 13.18
CA SER A 203 28.00 30.30 13.99
C SER A 203 27.79 28.85 13.55
N ASP A 204 28.80 27.99 13.76
CA ASP A 204 28.72 26.56 13.44
C ASP A 204 27.57 25.88 14.19
N GLU A 205 27.30 26.30 15.40
CA GLU A 205 26.18 25.81 16.20
C GLU A 205 24.83 26.13 15.55
N VAL A 206 24.61 27.35 15.09
CA VAL A 206 23.38 27.75 14.40
C VAL A 206 23.23 26.99 13.07
N ILE A 207 24.32 26.88 12.31
CA ILE A 207 24.30 26.12 11.06
C ILE A 207 23.92 24.66 11.33
N SER A 208 24.59 23.99 12.28
CA SER A 208 24.34 22.59 12.60
C SER A 208 22.94 22.36 13.17
N LEU A 209 22.55 23.08 14.24
CA LEU A 209 21.32 22.80 14.98
C LEU A 209 20.05 23.35 14.32
N LYS A 210 20.13 24.45 13.57
CA LYS A 210 18.95 25.11 13.02
C LYS A 210 18.77 24.89 11.52
N ILE A 211 19.85 24.59 10.80
CA ILE A 211 19.82 24.43 9.34
C ILE A 211 20.09 22.97 8.97
N LEU A 212 21.31 22.47 9.22
CA LEU A 212 21.71 21.16 8.76
C LEU A 212 20.89 20.02 9.39
N SER A 213 20.54 20.12 10.66
CA SER A 213 19.70 19.11 11.32
C SER A 213 18.31 18.94 10.68
N ARG A 214 17.85 19.89 9.87
CA ARG A 214 16.55 19.85 9.18
C ARG A 214 16.61 19.23 7.78
N LEU A 215 17.80 18.95 7.30
CA LEU A 215 18.01 18.35 5.99
C LEU A 215 17.85 16.84 6.05
N THR A 216 17.65 16.21 4.89
CA THR A 216 17.64 14.75 4.79
C THR A 216 19.08 14.18 4.87
N PRO A 217 19.25 12.90 5.23
CA PRO A 217 20.59 12.26 5.21
C PRO A 217 21.33 12.41 3.87
N ARG A 218 20.59 12.39 2.75
CA ARG A 218 21.15 12.58 1.40
C ARG A 218 21.64 14.00 1.18
N ASP A 219 20.87 14.99 1.64
CA ASP A 219 21.23 16.40 1.47
C ASP A 219 22.43 16.78 2.32
N ILE A 220 22.54 16.26 3.55
CA ILE A 220 23.72 16.44 4.41
C ILE A 220 24.99 15.92 3.75
N ALA A 221 24.91 14.73 3.13
CA ALA A 221 26.04 14.18 2.40
C ALA A 221 26.47 15.10 1.25
N SER A 222 25.50 15.70 0.53
CA SER A 222 25.76 16.66 -0.54
C SER A 222 26.35 17.97 -0.01
N VAL A 223 25.83 18.50 1.10
CA VAL A 223 26.34 19.72 1.74
C VAL A 223 27.78 19.56 2.19
N GLY A 224 28.16 18.38 2.70
CA GLY A 224 29.56 18.08 3.07
C GLY A 224 30.56 18.20 1.92
N SER A 225 30.10 18.08 0.67
CA SER A 225 30.96 18.23 -0.52
C SER A 225 31.14 19.68 -0.99
N VAL A 226 30.41 20.64 -0.45
CA VAL A 226 30.39 22.04 -0.95
C VAL A 226 31.62 22.83 -0.53
N CYS A 227 32.04 22.75 0.74
CA CYS A 227 33.23 23.45 1.23
C CYS A 227 33.80 22.77 2.48
N ARG A 228 35.09 23.09 2.79
CA ARG A 228 35.78 22.51 3.96
C ARG A 228 35.05 22.73 5.28
N ARG A 229 34.42 23.91 5.49
CA ARG A 229 33.68 24.20 6.73
C ARG A 229 32.50 23.26 6.87
N PHE A 230 31.68 23.11 5.84
CA PHE A 230 30.54 22.18 5.87
C PHE A 230 30.99 20.72 5.97
N TYR A 231 32.08 20.35 5.32
CA TYR A 231 32.67 19.03 5.49
C TYR A 231 33.03 18.73 6.95
N GLU A 232 33.68 19.69 7.67
CA GLU A 232 34.01 19.51 9.08
C GLU A 232 32.73 19.43 9.96
N LEU A 233 31.71 20.25 9.67
CA LEU A 233 30.43 20.17 10.39
C LEU A 233 29.70 18.84 10.17
N THR A 234 29.78 18.29 8.96
CA THR A 234 29.15 17.00 8.64
C THR A 234 29.90 15.77 9.17
N LYS A 235 31.04 15.93 9.83
CA LYS A 235 31.71 14.86 10.59
C LYS A 235 31.13 14.65 11.98
N ASN A 236 30.27 15.56 12.44
CA ASN A 236 29.74 15.51 13.79
C ASN A 236 28.64 14.45 13.89
N GLU A 237 28.86 13.44 14.75
CA GLU A 237 27.94 12.33 14.98
C GLU A 237 26.61 12.78 15.61
N ASP A 238 26.63 13.80 16.48
CA ASP A 238 25.41 14.36 17.09
C ASP A 238 24.55 15.03 16.03
N LEU A 239 25.16 15.71 15.05
CA LEU A 239 24.43 16.24 13.91
C LEU A 239 23.74 15.14 13.13
N TRP A 240 24.45 14.08 12.79
CA TRP A 240 23.86 12.95 12.06
C TRP A 240 22.74 12.27 12.83
N ARG A 241 22.92 12.10 14.14
CA ARG A 241 21.87 11.58 15.00
C ARG A 241 20.60 12.44 14.95
N MET A 242 20.75 13.78 15.04
CA MET A 242 19.61 14.70 14.91
C MET A 242 18.96 14.66 13.53
N VAL A 243 19.76 14.59 12.47
CA VAL A 243 19.29 14.45 11.10
C VAL A 243 18.46 13.18 10.94
N CYS A 244 18.98 12.04 11.42
CA CYS A 244 18.23 10.77 11.40
C CYS A 244 16.96 10.84 12.25
N GLN A 245 17.02 11.46 13.41
CA GLN A 245 15.85 11.61 14.29
C GLN A 245 14.75 12.47 13.63
N ASN A 246 15.13 13.54 12.95
CA ASN A 246 14.18 14.41 12.24
C ASN A 246 13.62 13.75 10.97
N ALA A 247 14.45 12.99 10.24
CA ALA A 247 14.06 12.34 8.99
C ALA A 247 13.30 11.03 9.19
N TRP A 248 13.65 10.25 10.22
CA TRP A 248 13.15 8.89 10.44
C TRP A 248 12.25 8.75 11.67
N GLY A 249 12.21 9.77 12.51
CA GLY A 249 11.45 9.78 13.75
C GLY A 249 12.25 9.27 14.96
N SER A 250 11.83 9.69 16.14
CA SER A 250 12.48 9.36 17.41
C SER A 250 12.43 7.86 17.74
N GLU A 251 11.34 7.19 17.39
CA GLU A 251 11.16 5.75 17.65
C GLU A 251 12.16 4.92 16.83
N THR A 252 12.26 5.17 15.52
CA THR A 252 13.24 4.51 14.65
C THR A 252 14.67 4.73 15.16
N THR A 253 14.99 5.95 15.53
CA THR A 253 16.32 6.31 16.04
C THR A 253 16.61 5.56 17.35
N ARG A 254 15.64 5.50 18.26
CA ARG A 254 15.77 4.75 19.52
C ARG A 254 16.01 3.25 19.28
N VAL A 255 15.29 2.66 18.34
CA VAL A 255 15.49 1.25 17.96
C VAL A 255 16.90 1.05 17.41
N LEU A 256 17.37 1.92 16.53
CA LEU A 256 18.73 1.85 15.98
C LEU A 256 19.82 1.99 17.06
N GLU A 257 19.61 2.76 18.11
CA GLU A 257 20.53 2.90 19.24
C GLU A 257 20.71 1.60 20.04
N THR A 258 19.71 0.72 20.03
CA THR A 258 19.78 -0.57 20.75
C THR A 258 20.57 -1.63 19.99
N VAL A 259 20.89 -1.40 18.72
CA VAL A 259 21.61 -2.38 17.88
C VAL A 259 23.06 -2.47 18.33
N PRO A 260 23.57 -3.67 18.67
CA PRO A 260 24.98 -3.88 18.87
C PRO A 260 25.74 -3.49 17.60
N GLY A 261 26.67 -2.55 17.70
CA GLY A 261 27.42 -2.07 16.55
C GLY A 261 26.98 -0.73 15.97
N ALA A 262 25.75 -0.25 16.21
CA ALA A 262 25.34 1.09 15.76
C ALA A 262 26.27 2.19 16.31
N LYS A 263 26.67 2.06 17.59
CA LYS A 263 27.64 2.98 18.22
C LYS A 263 29.05 2.91 17.63
N THR A 264 29.44 1.75 17.09
CA THR A 264 30.77 1.55 16.47
C THR A 264 30.78 1.96 15.02
N LEU A 265 29.65 1.83 14.29
CA LEU A 265 29.51 2.29 12.91
C LEU A 265 29.51 3.81 12.80
N GLY A 266 28.95 4.49 13.79
CA GLY A 266 28.64 5.92 13.73
C GLY A 266 27.39 6.24 12.93
N TRP A 267 26.70 7.32 13.32
CA TRP A 267 25.42 7.74 12.72
C TRP A 267 25.56 8.14 11.24
N GLY A 268 26.65 8.80 10.88
CA GLY A 268 26.89 9.22 9.49
C GLY A 268 27.00 8.03 8.53
N ARG A 269 27.71 6.99 8.94
CA ARG A 269 27.84 5.77 8.14
C ARG A 269 26.53 4.98 8.11
N LEU A 270 25.88 4.80 9.26
CA LEU A 270 24.60 4.11 9.36
C LEU A 270 23.53 4.79 8.50
N ALA A 271 23.48 6.13 8.54
CA ALA A 271 22.56 6.91 7.71
C ALA A 271 22.82 6.69 6.22
N ARG A 272 24.08 6.66 5.79
CA ARG A 272 24.46 6.40 4.41
C ARG A 272 24.04 4.99 4.00
N GLU A 273 24.44 3.97 4.74
CA GLU A 273 24.16 2.57 4.40
C GLU A 273 22.65 2.30 4.33
N LEU A 274 21.88 2.76 5.32
CA LEU A 274 20.42 2.63 5.31
C LEU A 274 19.73 3.46 4.21
N THR A 275 20.35 4.54 3.72
CA THR A 275 19.82 5.34 2.63
C THR A 275 20.17 4.78 1.25
N THR A 276 21.40 4.31 1.05
CA THR A 276 21.87 3.79 -0.23
C THR A 276 21.57 2.31 -0.42
N LEU A 277 21.51 1.54 0.67
CA LEU A 277 21.42 0.07 0.70
C LEU A 277 22.58 -0.60 -0.04
N GLU A 278 23.74 0.08 -0.15
CA GLU A 278 24.91 -0.41 -0.88
C GLU A 278 25.57 -1.62 -0.21
N ASP A 279 25.47 -1.71 1.12
CA ASP A 279 26.00 -2.80 1.93
C ASP A 279 24.94 -3.87 2.26
N ALA A 280 23.76 -3.76 1.67
CA ALA A 280 22.71 -4.76 1.87
C ALA A 280 23.13 -6.12 1.31
N ALA A 281 22.89 -7.18 2.06
CA ALA A 281 23.26 -8.54 1.69
C ALA A 281 22.30 -9.59 2.24
N TRP A 282 22.04 -10.64 1.43
CA TRP A 282 21.33 -11.82 1.86
C TRP A 282 22.24 -12.80 2.58
N ARG A 283 21.75 -13.33 3.70
CA ARG A 283 22.42 -14.40 4.46
C ARG A 283 21.39 -15.48 4.83
N LYS A 284 21.78 -16.74 4.72
CA LYS A 284 21.02 -17.83 5.34
C LYS A 284 21.47 -17.94 6.79
N LEU A 285 20.53 -17.85 7.73
CA LEU A 285 20.82 -18.02 9.14
C LEU A 285 20.76 -19.49 9.52
N THR A 286 21.78 -19.94 10.25
CA THR A 286 21.77 -21.25 10.90
C THR A 286 21.47 -21.05 12.37
N VAL A 287 20.33 -21.58 12.81
CA VAL A 287 19.87 -21.48 14.20
C VAL A 287 19.69 -22.88 14.77
N GLY A 288 19.83 -23.00 16.07
CA GLY A 288 19.54 -24.23 16.80
C GLY A 288 18.04 -24.40 17.08
N GLY A 289 17.67 -25.58 17.55
CA GLY A 289 16.29 -25.88 17.83
C GLY A 289 15.44 -25.99 16.54
N SER A 290 14.17 -26.30 16.72
CA SER A 290 13.20 -26.37 15.62
C SER A 290 11.86 -25.83 16.07
N VAL A 291 11.11 -25.27 15.14
CA VAL A 291 9.69 -24.93 15.36
C VAL A 291 8.88 -26.15 14.98
N GLU A 292 8.49 -26.93 15.98
CA GLU A 292 7.72 -28.14 15.77
C GLU A 292 6.29 -28.02 16.31
N PRO A 293 5.32 -28.58 15.60
CA PRO A 293 5.40 -29.16 14.26
C PRO A 293 5.61 -28.12 13.16
N SER A 294 6.12 -28.55 12.00
CA SER A 294 6.25 -27.68 10.81
C SER A 294 4.92 -27.05 10.45
N ARG A 295 4.96 -25.79 10.05
CA ARG A 295 3.75 -24.97 9.87
C ARG A 295 3.91 -23.90 8.80
N CYS A 296 2.77 -23.46 8.23
CA CYS A 296 2.68 -22.30 7.36
C CYS A 296 1.58 -21.32 7.86
N ASN A 297 1.39 -20.21 7.19
CA ASN A 297 0.38 -19.18 7.51
C ASN A 297 0.41 -18.67 8.97
N PHE A 298 1.58 -18.77 9.60
CA PHE A 298 1.86 -18.18 10.91
C PHE A 298 2.23 -16.71 10.77
N SER A 299 2.24 -16.00 11.87
CA SER A 299 2.76 -14.62 11.91
C SER A 299 4.00 -14.53 12.79
N ALA A 300 4.95 -13.70 12.37
CA ALA A 300 6.12 -13.37 13.16
C ALA A 300 6.27 -11.85 13.33
N CYS A 301 6.82 -11.46 14.47
CA CYS A 301 7.08 -10.08 14.81
C CYS A 301 8.38 -9.96 15.59
N ALA A 302 9.05 -8.82 15.51
CA ALA A 302 10.24 -8.52 16.28
C ALA A 302 9.90 -7.76 17.57
N VAL A 303 10.50 -8.18 18.69
CA VAL A 303 10.49 -7.47 19.96
C VAL A 303 11.94 -7.26 20.38
N GLY A 304 12.45 -6.06 20.18
CA GLY A 304 13.88 -5.77 20.32
C GLY A 304 14.70 -6.61 19.34
N ASN A 305 15.61 -7.45 19.87
CA ASN A 305 16.41 -8.38 19.08
C ASN A 305 15.86 -9.83 19.07
N ARG A 306 14.66 -10.02 19.57
CA ARG A 306 13.96 -11.32 19.57
C ARG A 306 12.97 -11.37 18.42
N VAL A 307 12.97 -12.50 17.70
CA VAL A 307 11.92 -12.84 16.72
C VAL A 307 10.92 -13.73 17.44
N VAL A 308 9.65 -13.37 17.38
CA VAL A 308 8.56 -14.13 17.99
C VAL A 308 7.65 -14.65 16.89
N LEU A 309 7.37 -15.93 16.93
CA LEU A 309 6.45 -16.63 16.03
C LEU A 309 5.24 -17.10 16.81
N PHE A 310 4.06 -16.94 16.26
CA PHE A 310 2.80 -17.41 16.86
C PHE A 310 1.90 -18.07 15.83
N GLY A 311 1.25 -19.16 16.22
CA GLY A 311 0.18 -19.80 15.49
C GLY A 311 0.61 -20.49 14.20
N GLY A 312 -0.24 -20.41 13.18
CA GLY A 312 -0.10 -21.10 11.92
C GLY A 312 -0.93 -22.39 11.83
N GLU A 313 -0.79 -23.08 10.72
CA GLU A 313 -1.39 -24.39 10.51
C GLU A 313 -0.33 -25.45 10.22
N GLY A 314 -0.51 -26.65 10.76
CA GLY A 314 0.35 -27.80 10.50
C GLY A 314 -0.13 -28.64 9.35
N VAL A 315 0.62 -29.74 9.06
CA VAL A 315 0.34 -30.71 8.00
C VAL A 315 -1.08 -31.28 8.00
N ASN A 316 -1.76 -31.25 9.14
CA ASN A 316 -3.14 -31.72 9.28
C ASN A 316 -4.17 -30.58 9.22
N MET A 317 -3.78 -29.42 8.72
CA MET A 317 -4.61 -28.20 8.68
C MET A 317 -5.17 -27.81 10.07
N GLN A 318 -4.47 -28.18 11.14
CA GLN A 318 -4.88 -27.85 12.50
C GLN A 318 -4.31 -26.48 12.89
N PRO A 319 -5.19 -25.54 13.28
CA PRO A 319 -4.74 -24.23 13.75
C PRO A 319 -3.99 -24.37 15.09
N MET A 320 -2.82 -23.73 15.15
CA MET A 320 -1.91 -23.78 16.29
C MET A 320 -1.97 -22.52 17.15
N ASN A 321 -1.55 -22.64 18.41
CA ASN A 321 -1.48 -21.53 19.35
C ASN A 321 -0.16 -21.47 20.14
N ASP A 322 0.86 -22.14 19.63
CA ASP A 322 2.19 -22.14 20.25
C ASP A 322 2.89 -20.80 20.00
N THR A 323 3.71 -20.42 20.96
CA THR A 323 4.59 -19.25 20.87
C THR A 323 6.04 -19.70 20.90
N PHE A 324 6.82 -19.30 19.89
CA PHE A 324 8.26 -19.55 19.83
C PHE A 324 9.03 -18.24 19.79
N VAL A 325 10.18 -18.23 20.45
CA VAL A 325 11.08 -17.07 20.48
C VAL A 325 12.48 -17.48 20.02
N LEU A 326 13.09 -16.63 19.22
CA LEU A 326 14.47 -16.73 18.77
C LEU A 326 15.20 -15.45 19.17
N ASP A 327 16.16 -15.56 20.10
CA ASP A 327 17.02 -14.43 20.48
C ASP A 327 18.25 -14.37 19.59
N LEU A 328 18.32 -13.35 18.73
CA LEU A 328 19.41 -13.15 17.80
C LEU A 328 20.66 -12.51 18.41
N ASN A 329 20.62 -12.10 19.68
CA ASN A 329 21.78 -11.65 20.44
C ASN A 329 22.50 -12.79 21.15
N SER A 330 21.90 -13.96 21.22
CA SER A 330 22.54 -15.12 21.79
C SER A 330 23.77 -15.54 20.98
N SER A 331 24.82 -15.99 21.66
CA SER A 331 26.01 -16.55 20.98
C SER A 331 25.69 -17.81 20.17
N LYS A 332 24.59 -18.47 20.49
CA LYS A 332 24.03 -19.62 19.77
C LYS A 332 22.51 -19.40 19.67
N PRO A 333 22.03 -18.68 18.66
CA PRO A 333 20.61 -18.47 18.48
C PRO A 333 19.89 -19.81 18.28
N GLU A 334 18.87 -20.06 19.09
CA GLU A 334 18.04 -21.26 18.97
C GLU A 334 16.57 -20.94 19.25
N TRP A 335 15.68 -21.63 18.56
CA TRP A 335 14.24 -21.53 18.80
C TRP A 335 13.89 -22.12 20.15
N GLN A 336 13.17 -21.36 20.96
CA GLN A 336 12.66 -21.76 22.25
C GLN A 336 11.15 -21.69 22.27
N HIS A 337 10.51 -22.79 22.64
CA HIS A 337 9.07 -22.80 22.91
C HIS A 337 8.81 -22.06 24.24
N VAL A 338 7.95 -21.05 24.19
CA VAL A 338 7.60 -20.24 25.36
C VAL A 338 6.37 -20.85 26.04
N GLN A 339 6.51 -21.24 27.29
CA GLN A 339 5.37 -21.63 28.09
C GLN A 339 4.60 -20.40 28.51
N VAL A 340 3.41 -20.23 27.94
CA VAL A 340 2.52 -19.09 28.20
C VAL A 340 1.27 -19.53 28.92
N SER A 341 0.77 -18.66 29.80
CA SER A 341 -0.53 -18.87 30.42
C SER A 341 -1.64 -18.36 29.54
N SER A 342 -2.75 -19.09 29.46
CA SER A 342 -3.97 -18.72 28.74
C SER A 342 -3.72 -18.38 27.28
N PRO A 343 -3.16 -19.30 26.46
CA PRO A 343 -2.91 -19.03 25.06
C PRO A 343 -4.23 -18.76 24.32
N PRO A 344 -4.23 -17.88 23.30
CA PRO A 344 -5.39 -17.67 22.45
C PRO A 344 -5.81 -18.97 21.74
N PRO A 345 -7.03 -19.06 21.20
CA PRO A 345 -7.40 -20.14 20.29
C PRO A 345 -6.40 -20.28 19.15
N GLY A 346 -6.08 -21.52 18.76
CA GLY A 346 -5.23 -21.80 17.61
C GLY A 346 -5.79 -21.15 16.35
N ARG A 347 -4.89 -20.57 15.52
CA ARG A 347 -5.27 -19.78 14.35
C ARG A 347 -4.18 -19.69 13.30
N TRP A 348 -4.58 -19.47 12.06
CA TRP A 348 -3.72 -19.16 10.93
C TRP A 348 -4.30 -17.97 10.13
N GLY A 349 -3.50 -17.33 9.27
CA GLY A 349 -3.93 -16.17 8.50
C GLY A 349 -4.32 -14.96 9.35
N HIS A 350 -3.82 -14.90 10.59
CA HIS A 350 -3.93 -13.80 11.53
C HIS A 350 -2.78 -12.81 11.35
N THR A 351 -2.82 -11.71 12.07
CA THR A 351 -1.70 -10.76 12.15
C THR A 351 -1.13 -10.73 13.57
N LEU A 352 0.20 -10.53 13.65
CA LEU A 352 0.95 -10.33 14.89
C LEU A 352 1.72 -9.03 14.78
N SER A 353 1.50 -8.10 15.69
CA SER A 353 2.12 -6.78 15.68
C SER A 353 2.74 -6.46 17.03
N CYS A 354 3.88 -5.74 17.03
CA CYS A 354 4.50 -5.23 18.26
C CYS A 354 3.96 -3.84 18.57
N VAL A 355 3.52 -3.64 19.81
CA VAL A 355 3.11 -2.33 20.34
C VAL A 355 3.92 -2.00 21.60
N ASN A 356 4.13 -0.71 21.87
CA ASN A 356 4.93 -0.21 22.99
C ASN A 356 6.36 -0.80 23.06
N GLY A 357 6.86 -1.35 21.94
CA GLY A 357 8.19 -1.95 21.84
C GLY A 357 8.38 -3.27 22.60
N SER A 358 7.38 -3.79 23.32
CA SER A 358 7.47 -4.98 24.15
C SER A 358 6.26 -5.90 24.12
N HIS A 359 5.09 -5.40 23.78
CA HIS A 359 3.85 -6.17 23.77
C HIS A 359 3.52 -6.66 22.37
N LEU A 360 3.11 -7.92 22.26
CA LEU A 360 2.64 -8.51 21.02
C LEU A 360 1.13 -8.52 21.00
N VAL A 361 0.55 -8.12 19.87
CA VAL A 361 -0.89 -8.09 19.64
C VAL A 361 -1.25 -9.03 18.49
N VAL A 362 -2.13 -9.98 18.77
CA VAL A 362 -2.73 -10.89 17.79
C VAL A 362 -4.15 -10.41 17.49
N PHE A 363 -4.50 -10.39 16.22
CA PHE A 363 -5.87 -10.10 15.76
C PHE A 363 -6.32 -11.07 14.68
N GLY A 364 -7.57 -11.55 14.79
CA GLY A 364 -8.28 -12.28 13.75
C GLY A 364 -7.65 -13.63 13.37
N GLY A 365 -7.82 -14.01 12.12
CA GLY A 365 -7.39 -15.29 11.57
C GLY A 365 -8.50 -16.33 11.52
N CYS A 366 -8.16 -17.53 11.04
CA CYS A 366 -9.05 -18.67 10.99
C CYS A 366 -8.70 -19.66 12.13
N GLY A 367 -9.65 -19.94 12.98
CA GLY A 367 -9.56 -20.91 14.04
C GLY A 367 -10.31 -22.20 13.69
N ARG A 368 -10.36 -23.16 14.62
CA ARG A 368 -11.04 -24.45 14.43
C ARG A 368 -12.55 -24.33 14.17
N GLN A 369 -13.18 -23.29 14.69
CA GLN A 369 -14.63 -23.08 14.60
C GLN A 369 -15.04 -22.00 13.56
N GLY A 370 -14.10 -21.45 12.83
CA GLY A 370 -14.32 -20.38 11.86
C GLY A 370 -13.42 -19.18 12.06
N LEU A 371 -13.78 -18.08 11.42
CA LEU A 371 -13.02 -16.83 11.46
C LEU A 371 -13.14 -16.15 12.84
N LEU A 372 -12.08 -15.45 13.20
CA LEU A 372 -11.93 -14.77 14.49
C LEU A 372 -11.83 -13.25 14.29
N ASN A 373 -12.23 -12.51 15.34
CA ASN A 373 -12.06 -11.05 15.43
C ASN A 373 -11.67 -10.59 16.85
N ASP A 374 -11.18 -11.52 17.63
CA ASP A 374 -10.66 -11.28 18.97
C ASP A 374 -9.29 -10.61 18.93
N VAL A 375 -8.93 -9.95 20.02
CA VAL A 375 -7.64 -9.31 20.22
C VAL A 375 -7.00 -9.88 21.47
N PHE A 376 -5.79 -10.40 21.33
CA PHE A 376 -4.99 -10.85 22.47
C PHE A 376 -3.67 -10.08 22.52
N VAL A 377 -3.21 -9.79 23.73
CA VAL A 377 -1.93 -9.13 24.00
C VAL A 377 -1.08 -10.02 24.87
N LEU A 378 0.18 -10.22 24.45
CA LEU A 378 1.21 -10.92 25.21
C LEU A 378 2.28 -9.94 25.67
N ASP A 379 2.57 -9.94 26.96
CA ASP A 379 3.78 -9.38 27.53
C ASP A 379 4.80 -10.51 27.72
N LEU A 380 5.86 -10.50 26.91
CA LEU A 380 6.92 -11.50 26.96
C LEU A 380 7.84 -11.35 28.17
N ASP A 381 7.91 -10.16 28.76
CA ASP A 381 8.80 -9.85 29.89
C ASP A 381 8.08 -10.09 31.24
N ALA A 382 6.77 -10.38 31.18
CA ALA A 382 6.03 -10.83 32.37
C ALA A 382 6.50 -12.22 32.83
N ASN A 383 6.40 -12.48 34.10
CA ASN A 383 6.81 -13.78 34.68
C ASN A 383 5.65 -14.42 35.48
N PRO A 384 4.97 -15.46 34.95
CA PRO A 384 5.15 -16.06 33.60
C PRO A 384 4.55 -15.19 32.48
N PRO A 385 5.03 -15.34 31.24
CA PRO A 385 4.42 -14.69 30.07
C PRO A 385 2.96 -15.11 29.94
N THR A 386 2.07 -14.15 29.81
CA THR A 386 0.62 -14.41 29.82
C THR A 386 -0.07 -13.67 28.69
N TRP A 387 -0.87 -14.40 27.91
CA TRP A 387 -1.81 -13.83 26.98
C TRP A 387 -3.02 -13.27 27.72
N ARG A 388 -3.42 -12.09 27.35
CA ARG A 388 -4.62 -11.42 27.87
C ARG A 388 -5.52 -11.02 26.73
N GLU A 389 -6.78 -11.46 26.77
CA GLU A 389 -7.79 -10.97 25.85
C GLU A 389 -8.16 -9.52 26.17
N ILE A 390 -8.20 -8.69 25.13
CA ILE A 390 -8.75 -7.34 25.21
C ILE A 390 -10.18 -7.40 24.72
N SER A 391 -11.12 -7.35 25.63
CA SER A 391 -12.53 -7.22 25.32
C SER A 391 -12.78 -5.79 24.83
N GLY A 392 -12.69 -5.60 23.54
CA GLY A 392 -12.98 -4.34 22.88
C GLY A 392 -14.46 -4.24 22.49
N LEU A 393 -14.99 -3.05 22.51
CA LEU A 393 -16.32 -2.77 22.01
C LEU A 393 -16.27 -2.63 20.49
N ALA A 394 -17.27 -3.20 19.79
CA ALA A 394 -17.47 -3.11 18.35
C ALA A 394 -16.26 -3.60 17.50
N PRO A 395 -15.85 -4.87 17.62
CA PRO A 395 -14.78 -5.39 16.77
C PRO A 395 -15.22 -5.41 15.30
N PRO A 396 -14.25 -5.31 14.34
CA PRO A 396 -14.53 -5.55 12.94
C PRO A 396 -15.12 -6.95 12.69
N LEU A 397 -15.65 -7.18 11.51
CA LEU A 397 -16.09 -8.52 11.11
C LEU A 397 -14.94 -9.51 11.28
N PRO A 398 -15.21 -10.77 11.72
CA PRO A 398 -14.24 -11.85 11.74
C PRO A 398 -13.59 -12.00 10.36
N ARG A 399 -12.26 -12.10 10.31
CA ARG A 399 -11.51 -12.08 9.07
C ARG A 399 -10.17 -12.79 9.15
N SER A 400 -9.72 -13.30 8.00
CA SER A 400 -8.38 -13.85 7.78
C SER A 400 -7.70 -13.16 6.59
N TRP A 401 -6.38 -13.35 6.43
CA TRP A 401 -5.56 -12.75 5.36
C TRP A 401 -5.72 -11.23 5.20
N HIS A 402 -6.15 -10.57 6.28
CA HIS A 402 -6.07 -9.12 6.39
C HIS A 402 -4.63 -8.70 6.63
N SER A 403 -4.34 -7.44 6.43
CA SER A 403 -3.04 -6.87 6.78
C SER A 403 -3.15 -5.94 7.98
N SER A 404 -2.07 -5.83 8.74
CA SER A 404 -1.98 -4.88 9.85
C SER A 404 -0.66 -4.13 9.86
N CYS A 405 -0.68 -2.95 10.46
CA CYS A 405 0.53 -2.19 10.79
C CYS A 405 0.33 -1.44 12.11
N THR A 406 1.44 -1.05 12.74
CA THR A 406 1.42 -0.29 14.00
C THR A 406 1.76 1.16 13.73
N LEU A 407 0.90 2.07 14.18
CA LEU A 407 1.07 3.51 14.09
C LEU A 407 1.39 4.10 15.47
N ASP A 408 2.32 5.05 15.53
CA ASP A 408 2.75 5.73 16.77
C ASP A 408 3.16 4.75 17.89
N GLY A 409 3.50 3.51 17.55
CA GLY A 409 3.88 2.45 18.49
C GLY A 409 2.74 1.94 19.39
N THR A 410 1.55 2.52 19.35
CA THR A 410 0.43 2.19 20.26
C THR A 410 -0.88 1.86 19.56
N LYS A 411 -1.01 2.19 18.29
CA LYS A 411 -2.24 2.03 17.52
C LYS A 411 -2.09 0.92 16.50
N LEU A 412 -2.98 -0.04 16.53
CA LEU A 412 -3.07 -1.10 15.53
C LEU A 412 -4.04 -0.67 14.42
N ILE A 413 -3.59 -0.73 13.18
CA ILE A 413 -4.41 -0.54 11.99
C ILE A 413 -4.58 -1.88 11.31
N VAL A 414 -5.80 -2.19 10.90
CA VAL A 414 -6.18 -3.42 10.19
C VAL A 414 -6.98 -3.05 8.94
N SER A 415 -6.70 -3.66 7.82
CA SER A 415 -7.45 -3.41 6.58
C SER A 415 -7.66 -4.69 5.77
N GLY A 416 -8.81 -4.75 5.10
CA GLY A 416 -9.16 -5.79 4.16
C GLY A 416 -9.26 -7.19 4.75
N GLY A 417 -8.89 -8.19 3.96
CA GLY A 417 -8.99 -9.60 4.32
C GLY A 417 -10.24 -10.26 3.74
N CYS A 418 -10.48 -11.48 4.19
CA CYS A 418 -11.62 -12.29 3.80
C CYS A 418 -12.50 -12.59 5.00
N ALA A 419 -13.79 -12.32 4.88
CA ALA A 419 -14.83 -12.69 5.84
C ALA A 419 -15.41 -14.08 5.49
N ASP A 420 -16.37 -14.54 6.28
CA ASP A 420 -17.11 -15.78 6.01
C ASP A 420 -17.71 -15.74 4.60
N SER A 421 -17.87 -16.93 4.00
CA SER A 421 -18.37 -17.10 2.64
C SER A 421 -17.48 -16.53 1.53
N GLY A 422 -16.20 -16.23 1.82
CA GLY A 422 -15.24 -15.74 0.83
C GLY A 422 -15.45 -14.29 0.41
N VAL A 423 -16.16 -13.50 1.20
CA VAL A 423 -16.36 -12.08 0.93
C VAL A 423 -15.07 -11.31 1.23
N LEU A 424 -14.50 -10.64 0.21
CA LEU A 424 -13.35 -9.78 0.39
C LEU A 424 -13.77 -8.44 0.97
N LEU A 425 -12.95 -7.91 1.86
CA LEU A 425 -13.19 -6.68 2.61
C LEU A 425 -12.32 -5.52 2.09
N SER A 426 -12.82 -4.29 2.24
CA SER A 426 -12.11 -3.06 1.86
C SER A 426 -12.05 -2.02 2.97
N ASP A 427 -12.64 -2.33 4.12
CA ASP A 427 -12.68 -1.47 5.29
C ASP A 427 -11.29 -1.33 5.95
N THR A 428 -11.13 -0.27 6.72
CA THR A 428 -9.89 -0.02 7.50
C THR A 428 -10.28 0.42 8.90
N PHE A 429 -9.76 -0.28 9.89
CA PHE A 429 -10.03 -0.02 11.30
C PHE A 429 -8.78 0.35 12.07
N LEU A 430 -8.96 1.16 13.09
CA LEU A 430 -7.93 1.55 14.06
C LEU A 430 -8.36 1.15 15.47
N LEU A 431 -7.42 0.54 16.20
CA LEU A 431 -7.54 0.24 17.63
C LEU A 431 -6.42 0.98 18.38
N ASP A 432 -6.79 1.89 19.26
CA ASP A 432 -5.83 2.62 20.10
C ASP A 432 -5.63 1.87 21.43
N LEU A 433 -4.50 1.19 21.55
CA LEU A 433 -4.14 0.39 22.72
C LEU A 433 -3.52 1.20 23.87
N SER A 434 -3.32 2.51 23.68
CA SER A 434 -2.90 3.41 24.77
C SER A 434 -4.06 3.81 25.68
N MET A 435 -5.30 3.57 25.23
CA MET A 435 -6.49 3.90 26.00
C MET A 435 -6.77 2.83 27.07
N GLU A 436 -7.29 3.24 28.22
CA GLU A 436 -7.70 2.33 29.30
C GLU A 436 -8.75 1.31 28.83
N LYS A 437 -9.65 1.75 27.94
CA LYS A 437 -10.64 0.91 27.27
C LYS A 437 -10.50 1.05 25.76
N PRO A 438 -9.68 0.21 25.12
CA PRO A 438 -9.51 0.25 23.68
C PRO A 438 -10.82 -0.02 22.93
N ILE A 439 -11.12 0.81 21.93
CA ILE A 439 -12.32 0.70 21.09
C ILE A 439 -11.87 0.72 19.63
N TRP A 440 -12.38 -0.21 18.85
CA TRP A 440 -12.23 -0.20 17.41
C TRP A 440 -12.98 0.98 16.79
N ARG A 441 -12.34 1.66 15.87
CA ARG A 441 -12.93 2.74 15.07
C ARG A 441 -12.65 2.48 13.62
N GLU A 442 -13.70 2.45 12.81
CA GLU A 442 -13.54 2.47 11.37
C GLU A 442 -13.01 3.84 10.94
N ILE A 443 -12.03 3.87 10.04
CA ILE A 443 -11.52 5.11 9.46
C ILE A 443 -12.48 5.49 8.34
N PRO A 444 -13.26 6.57 8.50
CA PRO A 444 -14.23 6.98 7.50
C PRO A 444 -13.49 7.50 6.26
N VAL A 445 -13.80 6.94 5.11
CA VAL A 445 -13.23 7.36 3.82
C VAL A 445 -14.35 7.46 2.79
N THR A 446 -14.25 8.43 1.88
CA THR A 446 -15.22 8.62 0.80
C THR A 446 -15.10 7.55 -0.29
N TRP A 447 -13.91 7.00 -0.45
CA TRP A 447 -13.60 5.92 -1.39
C TRP A 447 -12.60 4.95 -0.77
N THR A 448 -12.78 3.65 -1.02
CA THR A 448 -11.83 2.59 -0.61
C THR A 448 -11.25 1.90 -1.85
N PRO A 449 -9.97 1.45 -1.82
CA PRO A 449 -9.44 0.56 -2.83
C PRO A 449 -10.33 -0.69 -3.00
N PRO A 450 -10.29 -1.36 -4.15
CA PRO A 450 -10.99 -2.64 -4.32
C PRO A 450 -10.72 -3.60 -3.17
N SER A 451 -11.77 -4.27 -2.70
CA SER A 451 -11.66 -5.23 -1.60
C SER A 451 -10.64 -6.31 -1.91
N ARG A 452 -9.81 -6.69 -0.93
CA ARG A 452 -8.65 -7.54 -1.16
C ARG A 452 -8.20 -8.34 0.06
N LEU A 453 -7.48 -9.42 -0.20
CA LEU A 453 -6.76 -10.21 0.80
C LEU A 453 -5.29 -10.40 0.40
N GLY A 454 -4.42 -10.84 1.32
CA GLY A 454 -3.01 -11.14 1.04
C GLY A 454 -2.19 -9.93 0.55
N HIS A 455 -2.67 -8.72 0.78
CA HIS A 455 -1.94 -7.47 0.56
C HIS A 455 -1.06 -7.14 1.76
N THR A 456 -0.22 -6.13 1.64
CA THR A 456 0.60 -5.62 2.75
C THR A 456 0.23 -4.18 3.10
N LEU A 457 0.30 -3.86 4.39
CA LEU A 457 0.25 -2.51 4.93
C LEU A 457 1.60 -2.12 5.50
N SER A 458 2.03 -0.91 5.24
CA SER A 458 3.28 -0.34 5.77
C SER A 458 3.07 1.09 6.23
N VAL A 459 3.68 1.46 7.34
CA VAL A 459 3.69 2.86 7.82
C VAL A 459 4.91 3.57 7.25
N TYR A 460 4.74 4.80 6.80
CA TYR A 460 5.82 5.68 6.35
C TYR A 460 5.52 7.14 6.69
N GLY A 461 6.55 7.98 6.73
CA GLY A 461 6.40 9.41 6.99
C GLY A 461 5.65 9.76 8.28
N GLY A 462 5.71 8.88 9.29
CA GLY A 462 5.09 9.06 10.60
C GLY A 462 3.63 8.64 10.66
N ARG A 463 2.74 9.23 9.88
CA ARG A 463 1.28 8.98 9.97
C ARG A 463 0.63 8.58 8.65
N LYS A 464 1.42 8.17 7.68
CA LYS A 464 0.94 7.70 6.40
C LYS A 464 1.01 6.19 6.34
N ILE A 465 -0.01 5.58 5.74
CA ILE A 465 -0.04 4.15 5.46
C ILE A 465 0.00 3.90 3.96
N LEU A 466 0.66 2.82 3.58
CA LEU A 466 0.78 2.35 2.22
C LEU A 466 0.24 0.93 2.13
N MET A 467 -0.64 0.69 1.17
CA MET A 467 -1.18 -0.62 0.82
C MET A 467 -0.61 -1.04 -0.53
N PHE A 468 -0.15 -2.28 -0.64
CA PHE A 468 0.37 -2.84 -1.89
C PHE A 468 -0.18 -4.23 -2.17
N GLY A 469 -0.54 -4.48 -3.44
CA GLY A 469 -0.80 -5.79 -3.98
C GLY A 469 -2.04 -6.50 -3.44
N GLY A 470 -1.95 -7.83 -3.33
CA GLY A 470 -3.00 -8.72 -2.86
C GLY A 470 -3.89 -9.26 -3.97
N LEU A 471 -4.78 -10.19 -3.64
CA LEU A 471 -5.88 -10.63 -4.48
C LEU A 471 -7.04 -9.65 -4.31
N ALA A 472 -7.24 -8.80 -5.31
CA ALA A 472 -8.28 -7.79 -5.33
C ALA A 472 -9.53 -8.28 -6.05
N LYS A 473 -10.69 -7.67 -5.73
CA LYS A 473 -11.97 -7.95 -6.38
C LYS A 473 -12.51 -6.69 -7.02
N SER A 474 -12.86 -6.77 -8.30
CA SER A 474 -13.58 -5.73 -9.03
C SER A 474 -14.77 -6.37 -9.74
N GLY A 475 -15.99 -6.06 -9.28
CA GLY A 475 -17.19 -6.76 -9.73
C GLY A 475 -17.11 -8.27 -9.46
N PRO A 476 -17.35 -9.12 -10.46
CA PRO A 476 -17.24 -10.57 -10.33
C PRO A 476 -15.79 -11.08 -10.38
N LEU A 477 -14.85 -10.26 -10.89
CA LEU A 477 -13.47 -10.64 -11.14
C LEU A 477 -12.62 -10.56 -9.88
N ARG A 478 -11.73 -11.56 -9.71
CA ARG A 478 -10.65 -11.56 -8.74
C ARG A 478 -9.33 -11.58 -9.49
N PHE A 479 -8.39 -10.73 -9.10
CA PHE A 479 -7.09 -10.61 -9.78
C PHE A 479 -5.98 -10.25 -8.80
N ARG A 480 -4.77 -10.72 -9.08
CA ARG A 480 -3.58 -10.27 -8.35
C ARG A 480 -3.30 -8.81 -8.73
N SER A 481 -3.09 -7.97 -7.73
CA SER A 481 -2.85 -6.53 -7.94
C SER A 481 -1.37 -6.18 -7.76
N SER A 482 -0.92 -5.15 -8.44
CA SER A 482 0.35 -4.45 -8.23
C SER A 482 0.14 -2.98 -7.86
N ASP A 483 -1.09 -2.59 -7.56
CA ASP A 483 -1.41 -1.21 -7.22
C ASP A 483 -0.85 -0.82 -5.86
N VAL A 484 -0.48 0.45 -5.76
CA VAL A 484 -0.02 1.09 -4.54
C VAL A 484 -0.99 2.19 -4.15
N PHE A 485 -1.57 2.06 -2.99
CA PHE A 485 -2.44 3.08 -2.42
C PHE A 485 -1.81 3.66 -1.15
N THR A 486 -1.99 4.94 -0.95
CA THR A 486 -1.56 5.62 0.27
C THR A 486 -2.70 6.39 0.90
N MET A 487 -2.65 6.52 2.23
CA MET A 487 -3.57 7.35 3.00
C MET A 487 -2.79 8.10 4.07
N ASP A 488 -3.05 9.39 4.20
CA ASP A 488 -2.47 10.24 5.26
C ASP A 488 -3.48 10.38 6.40
N LEU A 489 -3.15 9.79 7.55
CA LEU A 489 -3.99 9.81 8.74
C LEU A 489 -3.87 11.12 9.55
N SER A 490 -3.09 12.08 9.09
CA SER A 490 -3.04 13.43 9.66
C SER A 490 -4.02 14.40 9.01
N GLU A 491 -4.61 14.02 7.88
CA GLU A 491 -5.68 14.80 7.23
C GLU A 491 -6.97 14.74 8.04
N GLU A 492 -7.79 15.78 8.02
CA GLU A 492 -9.10 15.82 8.69
C GLU A 492 -10.05 14.79 8.08
N GLU A 493 -10.00 14.63 6.76
CA GLU A 493 -10.71 13.63 5.99
C GLU A 493 -9.71 12.71 5.27
N PRO A 494 -9.24 11.64 5.92
CA PRO A 494 -8.31 10.73 5.29
C PRO A 494 -8.89 10.11 4.02
N CYS A 495 -8.12 10.08 2.94
CA CYS A 495 -8.56 9.46 1.69
C CYS A 495 -7.46 8.59 1.09
N TRP A 496 -7.88 7.47 0.48
CA TRP A 496 -6.98 6.63 -0.29
C TRP A 496 -6.63 7.27 -1.62
N ARG A 497 -5.34 7.30 -1.95
CA ARG A 497 -4.81 7.81 -3.23
C ARG A 497 -3.94 6.74 -3.87
N CYS A 498 -4.11 6.50 -5.16
CA CYS A 498 -3.20 5.66 -5.93
C CYS A 498 -1.94 6.46 -6.28
N VAL A 499 -0.78 5.95 -5.91
CA VAL A 499 0.50 6.66 -6.11
C VAL A 499 1.44 5.95 -7.08
N ALA A 500 1.29 4.64 -7.24
CA ALA A 500 2.03 3.87 -8.23
C ALA A 500 1.23 2.61 -8.58
N GLY A 501 1.33 2.15 -9.80
CA GLY A 501 0.60 0.98 -10.29
C GLY A 501 0.01 1.23 -11.65
N SER A 502 -0.93 0.39 -12.05
CA SER A 502 -1.60 0.43 -13.34
C SER A 502 -2.38 1.71 -13.65
N GLY A 503 -2.53 2.60 -12.67
CA GLY A 503 -3.48 3.68 -12.71
C GLY A 503 -2.94 5.11 -12.74
N VAL A 504 -1.63 5.36 -12.67
CA VAL A 504 -1.12 6.74 -12.58
C VAL A 504 -0.75 7.29 -13.96
N PRO A 505 -1.47 8.31 -14.49
CA PRO A 505 -1.09 9.00 -15.72
C PRO A 505 0.29 9.66 -15.53
N GLY A 506 1.25 9.30 -16.39
CA GLY A 506 2.59 9.88 -16.38
C GLY A 506 3.60 9.19 -15.45
N ALA A 507 3.22 8.17 -14.69
CA ALA A 507 4.15 7.26 -14.03
C ALA A 507 4.79 6.27 -15.01
N GLY A 508 4.70 6.56 -16.31
CA GLY A 508 5.48 5.87 -17.32
C GLY A 508 6.95 6.08 -17.02
N ASN A 509 7.49 5.13 -16.26
CA ASN A 509 8.91 5.04 -16.01
C ASN A 509 9.56 4.65 -17.35
N PRO A 510 10.24 5.53 -18.08
CA PRO A 510 11.04 5.08 -19.19
C PRO A 510 12.20 4.27 -18.62
N GLY A 511 11.97 2.98 -18.37
CA GLY A 511 12.95 2.03 -17.85
C GLY A 511 12.74 1.51 -16.42
N GLY A 512 11.69 1.91 -15.68
CA GLY A 512 11.39 1.38 -14.35
C GLY A 512 10.50 0.13 -14.43
N VAL A 513 10.97 -0.97 -13.88
CA VAL A 513 10.22 -2.24 -13.85
C VAL A 513 9.40 -2.29 -12.57
N ALA A 514 8.09 -2.09 -12.67
CA ALA A 514 7.17 -2.30 -11.56
C ALA A 514 7.16 -3.78 -11.14
N PRO A 515 6.94 -4.09 -9.85
CA PRO A 515 6.76 -5.48 -9.44
C PRO A 515 5.53 -6.07 -10.13
N PRO A 516 5.62 -7.32 -10.63
CA PRO A 516 4.45 -8.00 -11.17
C PRO A 516 3.37 -8.17 -10.08
N PRO A 517 2.08 -8.27 -10.49
CA PRO A 517 0.97 -8.48 -9.57
C PRO A 517 1.19 -9.69 -8.66
N ARG A 518 0.92 -9.54 -7.37
CA ARG A 518 1.25 -10.56 -6.37
C ARG A 518 0.38 -10.50 -5.11
N LEU A 519 0.25 -11.63 -4.44
CA LEU A 519 -0.36 -11.74 -3.10
C LEU A 519 0.57 -12.53 -2.16
N ASP A 520 0.32 -12.43 -0.85
CA ASP A 520 1.11 -13.06 0.21
C ASP A 520 2.62 -12.79 0.10
N HIS A 521 2.94 -11.61 -0.40
CA HIS A 521 4.31 -11.11 -0.51
C HIS A 521 4.73 -10.48 0.81
N VAL A 522 6.02 -10.20 0.89
CA VAL A 522 6.62 -9.53 2.04
C VAL A 522 6.86 -8.05 1.73
N ALA A 523 6.52 -7.20 2.69
CA ALA A 523 6.87 -5.79 2.70
C ALA A 523 7.75 -5.47 3.90
N VAL A 524 8.82 -4.73 3.66
CA VAL A 524 9.76 -4.27 4.69
C VAL A 524 9.81 -2.75 4.66
N SER A 525 9.38 -2.12 5.75
CA SER A 525 9.53 -0.67 5.93
C SER A 525 10.97 -0.35 6.34
N LEU A 526 11.58 0.58 5.60
CA LEU A 526 12.93 1.07 5.83
C LEU A 526 12.89 2.43 6.53
N PRO A 527 13.94 2.79 7.28
CA PRO A 527 14.09 4.16 7.75
C PRO A 527 13.97 5.17 6.62
N GLY A 528 13.24 6.27 6.87
CA GLY A 528 12.92 7.27 5.83
C GLY A 528 11.68 6.97 5.00
N GLY A 529 10.94 5.90 5.32
CA GLY A 529 9.62 5.61 4.75
C GLY A 529 9.65 4.86 3.42
N ARG A 530 10.81 4.42 2.96
CA ARG A 530 10.92 3.57 1.77
C ARG A 530 10.48 2.15 2.09
N ILE A 531 10.01 1.44 1.08
CA ILE A 531 9.42 0.11 1.24
C ILE A 531 10.07 -0.85 0.25
N LEU A 532 10.54 -1.98 0.77
CA LEU A 532 10.99 -3.13 -0.02
C LEU A 532 9.88 -4.16 -0.14
N ILE A 533 9.69 -4.68 -1.35
CA ILE A 533 8.72 -5.73 -1.66
C ILE A 533 9.46 -6.90 -2.30
N PHE A 534 9.14 -8.13 -1.89
CA PHE A 534 9.63 -9.37 -2.51
C PHE A 534 8.74 -10.56 -2.17
N GLY A 535 8.95 -11.68 -2.85
CA GLY A 535 8.23 -12.92 -2.59
C GLY A 535 6.76 -12.88 -3.04
N GLY A 536 6.00 -13.81 -2.54
CA GLY A 536 4.58 -13.98 -2.78
C GLY A 536 4.23 -14.83 -4.01
N SER A 537 2.95 -15.09 -4.18
CA SER A 537 2.40 -15.74 -5.38
C SER A 537 2.28 -14.70 -6.49
N VAL A 538 2.99 -14.92 -7.58
CA VAL A 538 3.09 -14.02 -8.74
C VAL A 538 2.49 -14.71 -9.95
N ALA A 539 1.73 -13.97 -10.75
CA ALA A 539 1.18 -14.51 -12.01
C ALA A 539 2.27 -14.63 -13.09
N GLY A 540 2.20 -15.68 -13.90
CA GLY A 540 3.08 -15.91 -15.05
C GLY A 540 4.50 -16.36 -14.68
N LEU A 541 5.44 -16.22 -15.65
CA LEU A 541 6.83 -16.66 -15.53
C LEU A 541 7.74 -15.66 -14.79
N HIS A 542 7.20 -14.78 -13.98
CA HIS A 542 7.98 -13.75 -13.29
C HIS A 542 8.68 -14.33 -12.05
N SER A 543 9.91 -13.87 -11.81
CA SER A 543 10.65 -14.22 -10.60
C SER A 543 10.14 -13.45 -9.40
N ALA A 544 9.65 -14.13 -8.37
CA ALA A 544 9.27 -13.50 -7.11
C ALA A 544 10.47 -13.18 -6.19
N SER A 545 11.68 -13.68 -6.50
CA SER A 545 12.88 -13.44 -5.69
C SER A 545 13.50 -12.06 -5.89
N GLN A 546 13.03 -11.26 -6.86
CA GLN A 546 13.52 -9.91 -7.06
C GLN A 546 13.06 -8.98 -5.92
N LEU A 547 13.95 -8.12 -5.47
CA LEU A 547 13.68 -7.05 -4.52
C LEU A 547 13.27 -5.78 -5.27
N TYR A 548 12.13 -5.24 -4.91
CA TYR A 548 11.63 -3.97 -5.44
C TYR A 548 11.60 -2.93 -4.34
N LEU A 549 12.16 -1.77 -4.62
CA LEU A 549 12.20 -0.61 -3.72
C LEU A 549 11.29 0.48 -4.24
N LEU A 550 10.44 1.00 -3.38
CA LEU A 550 9.61 2.18 -3.61
C LEU A 550 9.94 3.24 -2.55
N ASP A 551 10.09 4.48 -2.99
CA ASP A 551 10.09 5.64 -2.11
C ASP A 551 8.78 6.42 -2.32
N PRO A 552 7.78 6.24 -1.44
CA PRO A 552 6.49 6.90 -1.57
C PRO A 552 6.54 8.39 -1.20
N THR A 553 7.66 8.90 -0.73
CA THR A 553 7.86 10.31 -0.37
C THR A 553 8.37 11.15 -1.55
N GLU A 554 8.83 10.50 -2.63
CA GLU A 554 9.21 11.19 -3.86
C GLU A 554 7.98 11.85 -4.50
N GLU A 555 8.16 12.99 -5.15
CA GLU A 555 7.09 13.70 -5.88
C GLU A 555 6.43 12.80 -6.96
N LYS A 556 7.24 11.95 -7.57
CA LYS A 556 6.81 10.89 -8.51
C LYS A 556 7.38 9.56 -8.06
N PRO A 557 6.69 8.82 -7.18
CA PRO A 557 7.17 7.55 -6.70
C PRO A 557 7.43 6.57 -7.84
N THR A 558 8.63 6.01 -7.89
CA THR A 558 9.05 5.08 -8.93
C THR A 558 9.63 3.81 -8.34
N TRP A 559 9.33 2.67 -8.97
CA TRP A 559 9.89 1.39 -8.58
C TRP A 559 11.33 1.25 -9.06
N ARG A 560 12.17 0.70 -8.22
CA ARG A 560 13.57 0.35 -8.52
C ARG A 560 13.83 -1.09 -8.15
N ILE A 561 14.54 -1.83 -9.00
CA ILE A 561 15.03 -3.16 -8.65
C ILE A 561 16.32 -3.00 -7.86
N LEU A 562 16.34 -3.60 -6.67
CA LEU A 562 17.52 -3.65 -5.83
C LEU A 562 18.23 -4.99 -6.05
N LYS A 563 19.47 -4.91 -6.54
CA LYS A 563 20.34 -6.09 -6.68
C LYS A 563 21.14 -6.24 -5.40
N VAL A 564 20.88 -7.30 -4.66
CA VAL A 564 21.52 -7.59 -3.37
C VAL A 564 22.34 -8.87 -3.49
N PRO A 565 23.62 -8.88 -3.10
CA PRO A 565 24.44 -10.08 -3.11
C PRO A 565 23.97 -11.09 -2.05
N GLY A 566 24.39 -12.33 -2.20
CA GLY A 566 24.10 -13.41 -1.27
C GLY A 566 23.05 -14.39 -1.76
N ARG A 567 22.51 -15.18 -0.86
CA ARG A 567 21.50 -16.22 -1.16
C ARG A 567 20.13 -15.75 -0.65
N PRO A 568 19.24 -15.28 -1.54
CA PRO A 568 17.88 -14.94 -1.16
C PRO A 568 17.10 -16.20 -0.72
N PRO A 569 15.97 -16.02 0.02
CA PRO A 569 15.03 -17.12 0.24
C PRO A 569 14.58 -17.72 -1.09
N ARG A 570 14.22 -19.00 -1.08
CA ARG A 570 13.60 -19.64 -2.22
C ARG A 570 12.28 -18.92 -2.55
N PHE A 571 11.91 -18.97 -3.83
CA PHE A 571 10.58 -18.49 -4.21
C PHE A 571 9.51 -19.21 -3.39
N ALA A 572 8.70 -18.45 -2.67
CA ALA A 572 7.64 -18.99 -1.84
C ALA A 572 6.60 -17.92 -1.54
N TRP A 573 5.42 -18.34 -1.09
CA TRP A 573 4.36 -17.50 -0.56
C TRP A 573 4.03 -17.88 0.87
N GLY A 574 3.27 -17.03 1.58
CA GLY A 574 2.97 -17.26 2.99
C GLY A 574 4.19 -17.15 3.91
N HIS A 575 5.23 -16.40 3.49
CA HIS A 575 6.33 -16.03 4.37
C HIS A 575 5.85 -15.10 5.47
N SER A 576 6.52 -15.17 6.61
CA SER A 576 6.45 -14.10 7.60
C SER A 576 7.76 -13.32 7.67
N THR A 577 7.68 -12.02 7.91
CA THR A 577 8.86 -11.16 7.98
C THR A 577 8.74 -10.18 9.13
N CYS A 578 9.85 -9.96 9.80
CA CYS A 578 9.97 -8.91 10.79
C CYS A 578 11.31 -8.19 10.67
N VAL A 579 11.35 -6.93 11.12
CA VAL A 579 12.58 -6.12 11.12
C VAL A 579 13.13 -6.06 12.53
N VAL A 580 14.33 -6.61 12.70
CA VAL A 580 15.04 -6.66 13.98
C VAL A 580 16.05 -5.53 14.05
N GLY A 581 15.96 -4.71 15.08
CA GLY A 581 16.88 -3.60 15.33
C GLY A 581 16.89 -2.53 14.23
N GLY A 582 15.91 -2.51 13.33
CA GLY A 582 15.83 -1.54 12.22
C GLY A 582 16.85 -1.76 11.08
N THR A 583 17.74 -2.75 11.20
CA THR A 583 18.84 -3.01 10.23
C THR A 583 18.81 -4.41 9.64
N ARG A 584 18.00 -5.31 10.14
CA ARG A 584 17.96 -6.72 9.75
C ARG A 584 16.53 -7.15 9.48
N ALA A 585 16.19 -7.46 8.23
CA ALA A 585 14.89 -8.07 7.91
C ALA A 585 15.04 -9.59 7.93
N ILE A 586 14.31 -10.25 8.83
CA ILE A 586 14.32 -11.69 9.00
C ILE A 586 13.10 -12.27 8.27
N VAL A 587 13.34 -13.18 7.36
CA VAL A 587 12.33 -13.87 6.54
C VAL A 587 12.23 -15.31 6.99
N LEU A 588 11.03 -15.74 7.32
CA LEU A 588 10.74 -17.03 7.90
C LEU A 588 9.76 -17.82 7.04
N GLY A 589 10.03 -19.10 6.85
CA GLY A 589 9.08 -20.07 6.38
C GLY A 589 8.60 -19.83 4.95
N GLY A 590 7.32 -20.00 4.75
CA GLY A 590 6.65 -20.00 3.47
C GLY A 590 6.50 -21.41 2.89
N GLN A 591 5.85 -21.50 1.75
CA GLN A 591 5.65 -22.75 1.01
C GLN A 591 5.97 -22.56 -0.46
N THR A 592 6.36 -23.65 -1.13
CA THR A 592 6.56 -23.68 -2.57
C THR A 592 5.58 -24.68 -3.18
N GLY A 593 5.46 -24.73 -4.50
CA GLY A 593 4.68 -25.76 -5.16
C GLY A 593 5.19 -27.20 -4.91
N GLU A 594 6.47 -27.34 -4.49
CA GLU A 594 7.09 -28.65 -4.23
C GLU A 594 7.19 -28.98 -2.74
N GLU A 595 7.42 -27.97 -1.90
CA GLU A 595 7.58 -28.12 -0.45
C GLU A 595 6.57 -27.27 0.31
N TRP A 596 5.71 -27.90 1.06
CA TRP A 596 4.61 -27.28 1.77
C TRP A 596 5.04 -26.36 2.91
N MET A 597 6.18 -26.63 3.54
CA MET A 597 6.61 -25.89 4.72
C MET A 597 8.11 -25.74 4.71
N LEU A 598 8.57 -24.52 4.55
CA LEU A 598 9.98 -24.20 4.62
C LEU A 598 10.37 -23.90 6.06
N SER A 599 11.41 -24.56 6.55
CA SER A 599 12.02 -24.28 7.85
C SER A 599 13.20 -23.30 7.74
N GLU A 600 13.42 -22.75 6.54
CA GLU A 600 14.57 -21.90 6.29
C GLU A 600 14.40 -20.50 6.92
N LEU A 601 15.48 -19.96 7.44
CA LEU A 601 15.59 -18.62 7.96
C LEU A 601 16.59 -17.83 7.16
N HIS A 602 16.17 -16.69 6.63
CA HIS A 602 17.02 -15.81 5.86
C HIS A 602 17.04 -14.41 6.49
N GLU A 603 18.17 -13.77 6.39
CA GLU A 603 18.37 -12.40 6.81
C GLU A 603 18.73 -11.54 5.59
N LEU A 604 18.01 -10.47 5.41
CA LEU A 604 18.42 -9.34 4.60
C LEU A 604 19.04 -8.32 5.55
N SER A 605 20.37 -8.26 5.57
CA SER A 605 21.09 -7.19 6.27
C SER A 605 20.94 -5.91 5.46
N LEU A 606 20.50 -4.83 6.10
CA LEU A 606 20.29 -3.51 5.46
C LEU A 606 21.46 -2.56 5.67
N ALA A 607 22.34 -2.90 6.60
CA ALA A 607 23.58 -2.18 6.89
C ALA A 607 24.68 -3.16 7.26
N SER A 608 25.93 -2.74 7.20
CA SER A 608 27.08 -3.57 7.54
C SER A 608 26.93 -4.13 8.95
N SER A 609 27.02 -5.45 9.04
CA SER A 609 27.17 -6.11 10.34
C SER A 609 28.65 -6.00 10.73
N LEU A 610 28.96 -5.24 11.76
CA LEU A 610 30.23 -5.42 12.45
C LEU A 610 30.10 -6.70 13.27
N ILE A 611 30.71 -7.77 12.77
CA ILE A 611 30.98 -8.98 13.54
C ILE A 611 32.13 -8.67 14.51
#